data_5b844bd2981497ab0ff4ee299ba41212
#
_entry.id   5b844bd2981497ab0ff4ee299ba41212
#
_cell.length_a   1.000
_cell.length_b   1.000
_cell.length_c   1.000
_cell.angle_alpha   90.00
_cell.angle_beta   90.00
_cell.angle_gamma   90.00
#
_symmetry.space_group_name_H-M   'P 1'
#
loop_
_entity.id
_entity.type
_entity.pdbx_description
1 polymer ?
#
loop_
_entity_poly.entity_id
_entity_poly.type
_entity_poly.pdbx_seq_one_letter_code
_entity_poly.pdbx_strand_id
1 'polypeptide(L)' 'MEPLTPLRARMRIQIEYIEMPDLKLTVAQLRRLCALPPDVCEAAVADLVRSGFLWKTGEGTFLRRRFA' A
#
# COMPACT_ATOMS: atom_id res chain seq x y z
N MET A 1 -17.12 -12.17 -10.18
CA MET A 1 -15.82 -11.88 -9.59
C MET A 1 -15.23 -10.63 -10.23
N GLU A 2 -14.89 -9.64 -9.45
CA GLU A 2 -14.33 -8.42 -10.00
C GLU A 2 -12.85 -8.58 -10.34
N PRO A 3 -12.41 -8.04 -11.47
CA PRO A 3 -11.00 -8.10 -11.81
C PRO A 3 -10.17 -7.30 -10.83
N LEU A 4 -9.00 -7.81 -10.51
CA LEU A 4 -8.05 -7.13 -9.64
C LEU A 4 -7.28 -6.10 -10.46
N THR A 5 -7.74 -4.86 -10.45
CA THR A 5 -7.10 -3.77 -11.17
C THR A 5 -6.13 -3.04 -10.24
N PRO A 6 -5.15 -2.30 -10.80
CA PRO A 6 -4.27 -1.47 -9.98
C PRO A 6 -5.03 -0.46 -9.11
N LEU A 7 -6.11 0.10 -9.63
CA LEU A 7 -6.94 1.05 -8.85
C LEU A 7 -7.55 0.37 -7.63
N ARG A 8 -8.10 -0.82 -7.80
CA ARG A 8 -8.70 -1.56 -6.68
C ARG A 8 -7.65 -1.96 -5.65
N ALA A 9 -6.48 -2.38 -6.12
CA ALA A 9 -5.38 -2.71 -5.23
C ALA A 9 -4.97 -1.50 -4.39
N ARG A 10 -4.87 -0.32 -5.01
CA ARG A 10 -4.54 0.91 -4.29
C ARG A 10 -5.60 1.24 -3.25
N MET A 11 -6.87 1.14 -3.62
CA MET A 11 -7.96 1.43 -2.70
C MET A 11 -7.94 0.50 -1.51
N ARG A 12 -7.67 -0.77 -1.72
CA ARG A 12 -7.59 -1.74 -0.65
C ARG A 12 -6.45 -1.43 0.32
N ILE A 13 -5.29 -1.10 -0.21
CA ILE A 13 -4.15 -0.72 0.62
C ILE A 13 -4.45 0.56 1.38
N GLN A 14 -5.04 1.56 0.72
CA GLN A 14 -5.39 2.82 1.36
C GLN A 14 -6.34 2.62 2.54
N ILE A 15 -7.32 1.75 2.38
CA ILE A 15 -8.29 1.47 3.45
C ILE A 15 -7.57 0.96 4.71
N GLU A 16 -6.61 0.06 4.53
CA GLU A 16 -5.86 -0.48 5.67
C GLU A 16 -5.11 0.63 6.42
N TYR A 17 -4.47 1.52 5.70
CA TYR A 17 -3.73 2.63 6.31
C TYR A 17 -4.66 3.71 6.89
N ILE A 18 -5.86 3.85 6.37
CA ILE A 18 -6.83 4.78 6.92
C ILE A 18 -7.37 4.24 8.25
N GLU A 19 -7.64 2.95 8.31
CA GLU A 19 -8.14 2.31 9.53
C GLU A 19 -7.07 2.20 10.61
N MET A 20 -5.81 1.99 10.20
CA MET A 20 -4.67 1.90 11.11
C MET A 20 -3.57 2.87 10.67
N PRO A 21 -3.67 4.15 11.06
CA PRO A 21 -2.74 5.16 10.56
C PRO A 21 -1.28 4.93 10.92
N ASP A 22 -1.00 4.14 11.94
CA ASP A 22 0.37 3.85 12.37
C ASP A 22 0.95 2.59 11.72
N LEU A 23 0.23 2.01 10.78
CA LEU A 23 0.63 0.80 10.10
C LEU A 23 1.97 1.02 9.37
N LYS A 24 2.87 0.06 9.52
CA LYS A 24 4.20 0.10 8.93
C LYS A 24 4.54 -1.29 8.41
N LEU A 25 4.46 -1.48 7.10
CA LEU A 25 4.57 -2.81 6.50
C LEU A 25 5.51 -2.82 5.29
N THR A 26 6.14 -3.96 5.07
CA THR A 26 6.87 -4.24 3.84
C THR A 26 5.88 -4.61 2.74
N VAL A 27 6.34 -4.62 1.49
CA VAL A 27 5.51 -5.08 0.37
C VAL A 27 5.03 -6.52 0.62
N ALA A 28 5.90 -7.38 1.10
CA ALA A 28 5.52 -8.77 1.38
C ALA A 28 4.38 -8.87 2.40
N GLN A 29 4.44 -8.05 3.44
CA GLN A 29 3.39 -8.00 4.44
C GLN A 29 2.08 -7.43 3.89
N LEU A 30 2.17 -6.40 3.05
CA LEU A 30 1.00 -5.83 2.39
C LEU A 30 0.34 -6.83 1.45
N ARG A 31 1.14 -7.61 0.74
CA ARG A 31 0.61 -8.66 -0.14
C ARG A 31 -0.24 -9.66 0.63
N ARG A 32 0.25 -10.07 1.81
CA ARG A 32 -0.48 -11.02 2.65
C ARG A 32 -1.74 -10.41 3.23
N LEU A 33 -1.63 -9.19 3.74
CA LEU A 33 -2.76 -8.51 4.37
C LEU A 33 -3.89 -8.27 3.38
N CYS A 34 -3.55 -7.85 2.17
CA CYS A 34 -4.54 -7.47 1.15
C CYS A 34 -4.80 -8.59 0.14
N ALA A 35 -4.14 -9.73 0.28
CA ALA A 35 -4.27 -10.87 -0.64
C ALA A 35 -4.02 -10.46 -2.09
N LEU A 36 -2.92 -9.73 -2.33
CA LEU A 36 -2.59 -9.22 -3.66
C LEU A 36 -1.45 -10.00 -4.31
N PRO A 37 -1.50 -10.20 -5.64
CA PRO A 37 -0.35 -10.74 -6.37
C PRO A 37 0.85 -9.80 -6.27
N PRO A 38 2.09 -10.32 -6.38
CA PRO A 38 3.29 -9.50 -6.21
C PRO A 38 3.38 -8.28 -7.11
N ASP A 39 3.14 -8.48 -8.40
CA ASP A 39 3.25 -7.41 -9.38
C ASP A 39 2.19 -6.32 -9.17
N VAL A 40 0.97 -6.73 -8.84
CA VAL A 40 -0.12 -5.80 -8.58
C VAL A 40 0.15 -5.00 -7.31
N CYS A 41 0.63 -5.66 -6.26
CA CYS A 41 0.94 -4.99 -5.00
C CYS A 41 2.08 -3.98 -5.18
N GLU A 42 3.15 -4.38 -5.86
CA GLU A 42 4.28 -3.48 -6.11
C GLU A 42 3.87 -2.25 -6.91
N ALA A 43 3.06 -2.44 -7.95
CA ALA A 43 2.58 -1.32 -8.76
C ALA A 43 1.69 -0.38 -7.96
N ALA A 44 0.79 -0.93 -7.15
CA ALA A 44 -0.10 -0.13 -6.32
C ALA A 44 0.67 0.66 -5.27
N VAL A 45 1.64 0.05 -4.62
CA VAL A 45 2.49 0.72 -3.63
C VAL A 45 3.30 1.83 -4.28
N ALA A 46 3.88 1.57 -5.45
CA ALA A 46 4.63 2.59 -6.18
C ALA A 46 3.75 3.80 -6.52
N ASP A 47 2.52 3.55 -6.94
CA ASP A 47 1.58 4.63 -7.23
C ASP A 47 1.22 5.43 -5.98
N LEU A 48 1.04 4.76 -4.85
CA LEU A 48 0.73 5.43 -3.59
C LEU A 48 1.89 6.27 -3.06
N VAL A 49 3.12 5.80 -3.29
CA VAL A 49 4.31 6.59 -2.95
C VAL A 49 4.40 7.81 -3.87
N ARG A 50 4.18 7.61 -5.16
CA ARG A 50 4.25 8.70 -6.14
C ARG A 50 3.19 9.77 -5.88
N SER A 51 2.00 9.36 -5.44
CA SER A 51 0.92 10.30 -5.13
C SER A 51 1.09 11.02 -3.80
N GLY A 52 2.04 10.58 -2.96
CA GLY A 52 2.29 11.18 -1.66
C GLY A 52 1.47 10.59 -0.52
N PHE A 53 0.68 9.55 -0.78
CA PHE A 53 -0.10 8.90 0.29
C PHE A 53 0.79 8.07 1.21
N LEU A 54 1.77 7.36 0.64
CA LEU A 54 2.74 6.57 1.39
C LEU A 54 4.14 7.10 1.19
N TRP A 55 5.02 6.77 2.12
CA TRP A 55 6.44 6.97 1.92
C TRP A 55 7.20 5.73 2.36
N LYS A 56 8.36 5.51 1.76
CA LYS A 56 9.20 4.35 2.02
C LYS A 56 10.32 4.72 2.98
N THR A 57 10.48 3.93 4.03
CA THR A 57 11.58 4.12 4.98
C THR A 57 12.85 3.51 4.44
N GLY A 58 13.99 3.82 5.08
CA GLY A 58 15.26 3.20 4.73
C GLY A 58 15.30 1.70 4.95
N GLU A 59 14.37 1.17 5.73
CA GLU A 59 14.28 -0.27 6.02
C GLU A 59 13.39 -1.02 5.03
N GLY A 60 12.81 -0.33 4.07
CA GLY A 60 11.94 -0.97 3.08
C GLY A 60 10.50 -1.16 3.52
N THR A 61 10.08 -0.46 4.56
CA THR A 61 8.68 -0.47 5.00
C THR A 61 7.97 0.77 4.49
N PHE A 62 6.64 0.69 4.46
CA PHE A 62 5.81 1.79 3.95
C PHE A 62 4.88 2.29 5.04
N LEU A 63 4.85 3.61 5.19
CA LEU A 63 4.03 4.31 6.17
C LEU A 63 3.11 5.28 5.44
N ARG A 64 1.98 5.57 6.06
CA ARG A 64 1.15 6.65 5.57
C ARG A 64 1.87 7.98 5.81
N ARG A 65 1.95 8.78 4.75
CA ARG A 65 2.57 10.10 4.87
C ARG A 65 1.61 11.03 5.59
N ARG A 66 2.09 11.63 6.66
CA ARG A 66 1.32 12.60 7.43
C ARG A 66 1.88 13.98 7.17
N PHE A 67 0.99 14.92 6.96
CA PHE A 67 1.37 16.31 6.87
C PHE A 67 1.22 16.93 8.25
N ALA A 68 2.25 17.63 8.64
CA ALA A 68 2.23 18.31 9.94
C ALA A 68 1.22 19.47 9.90
#